data_81a11d67dce24b614aaf6b64ea2ba7d6
#
_entry.id   81a11d67dce24b614aaf6b64ea2ba7d6
#
_cell.length_a   1.000
_cell.length_b   1.000
_cell.length_c   1.000
_cell.angle_alpha   90.00
_cell.angle_beta   90.00
_cell.angle_gamma   90.00
#
_symmetry.space_group_name_H-M   'P 1'
#
loop_
_entity.id
_entity.type
_entity.pdbx_description
1 polymer ?
#
loop_
_entity_poly.entity_id
_entity_poly.type
_entity_poly.pdbx_seq_one_letter_code
_entity_poly.pdbx_strand_id
1 'polypeptide(L)'
;MSSTWGWLYVSMHQYGGLPSWLAALAVLLLAMALSVYFAMAGGAWVTLYRKWFLHARQHEGRYATHAKSFLLRSEVNLGLAGAVMFAALWTLAELARGQWFTGFPWGAAGYAHGNSLLAVYAPWVGVYGMGAIAALVAMGAPLMVSVMLSRRTRAGWVLLAAGVLLLFVLPALLVRFVPSFTAPAGTMSVRLLQGNIPQDEKFIPGTGVQTALTWYAEQLLANPEPLVVTPETAIPVLLQQLPAAYWQSLNDKYAGRTANQGAQNTESGNPQLALIGLPMGGANVGYSNSVLALGSGALKYRYDKQHLVPFGEFVPPFFQWFVRMMNIPLGDFGQQRTYASVLSWQGQRLLPQICYEDLFGEEVAQYFALENQAPTVLVNMSNLAWFGNTTAPAQHTAISQLRALEFQRPVIRATNTGLTALINHKGEVTKSLPTFTRGVLVGEFEGRTGLTPYAQWTSQWGLWPLCLLCGAIVLFLGAFFRRSRS
;
A
#
# COMPACT_ATOMS: atom_id res chain seq x y z
N MET A 1 -2.13 -9.73 15.29
CA MET A 1 -1.98 -8.29 15.05
C MET A 1 -0.77 -7.68 15.76
N SER A 2 -0.55 -7.88 17.06
CA SER A 2 0.65 -7.32 17.74
C SER A 2 1.97 -7.70 17.06
N SER A 3 2.11 -8.91 16.54
CA SER A 3 3.28 -9.34 15.77
C SER A 3 3.41 -8.64 14.43
N THR A 4 2.30 -8.27 13.79
CA THR A 4 2.28 -7.58 12.49
C THR A 4 2.80 -6.15 12.63
N TRP A 5 2.50 -5.48 13.74
CA TRP A 5 2.84 -4.08 13.99
C TRP A 5 3.80 -3.88 15.17
N GLY A 6 4.49 -4.95 15.59
CA GLY A 6 5.47 -4.90 16.69
C GLY A 6 6.59 -3.87 16.47
N TRP A 7 6.87 -3.53 15.23
CA TRP A 7 7.85 -2.51 14.86
C TRP A 7 7.45 -1.08 15.32
N LEU A 8 6.18 -0.81 15.60
CA LEU A 8 5.75 0.45 16.21
C LEU A 8 6.37 0.65 17.60
N TYR A 9 6.69 -0.44 18.32
CA TYR A 9 7.42 -0.35 19.57
C TYR A 9 8.76 0.38 19.42
N VAL A 10 9.51 0.06 18.35
CA VAL A 10 10.81 0.71 18.06
C VAL A 10 10.61 2.21 17.86
N SER A 11 9.61 2.59 17.03
CA SER A 11 9.29 3.98 16.77
C SER A 11 8.94 4.76 18.06
N MET A 12 8.11 4.19 18.93
CA MET A 12 7.67 4.84 20.15
C MET A 12 8.73 4.84 21.26
N HIS A 13 9.47 3.74 21.42
CA HIS A 13 10.46 3.61 22.49
C HIS A 13 11.79 4.26 22.15
N GLN A 14 12.40 3.89 21.00
CA GLN A 14 13.75 4.36 20.65
C GLN A 14 13.77 5.79 20.13
N TYR A 15 12.77 6.18 19.32
CA TYR A 15 12.73 7.51 18.72
C TYR A 15 11.75 8.47 19.41
N GLY A 16 10.64 7.94 19.95
CA GLY A 16 9.64 8.73 20.66
C GLY A 16 9.92 8.89 22.17
N GLY A 17 10.96 8.24 22.71
CA GLY A 17 11.36 8.37 24.11
C GLY A 17 10.38 7.77 25.13
N LEU A 18 9.38 6.97 24.71
CA LEU A 18 8.46 6.34 25.65
C LEU A 18 9.18 5.28 26.50
N PRO A 19 8.85 5.16 27.78
CA PRO A 19 9.26 4.02 28.58
C PRO A 19 8.86 2.69 27.91
N SER A 20 9.74 1.69 27.97
CA SER A 20 9.56 0.39 27.28
C SER A 20 8.19 -0.25 27.53
N TRP A 21 7.74 -0.29 28.79
CA TRP A 21 6.45 -0.86 29.16
C TRP A 21 5.26 -0.09 28.56
N LEU A 22 5.37 1.24 28.45
CA LEU A 22 4.31 2.09 27.91
C LEU A 22 4.24 1.95 26.37
N ALA A 23 5.38 1.87 25.69
CA ALA A 23 5.44 1.59 24.25
C ALA A 23 4.85 0.20 23.95
N ALA A 24 5.18 -0.83 24.73
CA ALA A 24 4.61 -2.16 24.60
C ALA A 24 3.08 -2.16 24.83
N LEU A 25 2.62 -1.46 25.86
CA LEU A 25 1.19 -1.30 26.16
C LEU A 25 0.47 -0.57 25.03
N ALA A 26 1.04 0.48 24.45
CA ALA A 26 0.45 1.22 23.35
C ALA A 26 0.27 0.34 22.09
N VAL A 27 1.29 -0.46 21.74
CA VAL A 27 1.17 -1.44 20.63
C VAL A 27 0.05 -2.47 20.91
N LEU A 28 -0.02 -2.97 22.13
CA LEU A 28 -1.05 -3.93 22.53
C LEU A 28 -2.46 -3.32 22.44
N LEU A 29 -2.65 -2.13 22.96
CA LEU A 29 -3.93 -1.40 22.93
C LEU A 29 -4.35 -1.10 21.49
N LEU A 30 -3.42 -0.65 20.63
CA LEU A 30 -3.70 -0.45 19.21
C LEU A 30 -4.11 -1.77 18.53
N ALA A 31 -3.36 -2.85 18.77
CA ALA A 31 -3.69 -4.16 18.23
C ALA A 31 -5.06 -4.66 18.71
N MET A 32 -5.41 -4.45 19.97
CA MET A 32 -6.73 -4.78 20.50
C MET A 32 -7.83 -3.92 19.84
N ALA A 33 -7.66 -2.61 19.77
CA ALA A 33 -8.63 -1.71 19.14
C ALA A 33 -8.89 -2.09 17.67
N LEU A 34 -7.83 -2.34 16.89
CA LEU A 34 -7.96 -2.76 15.49
C LEU A 34 -8.51 -4.19 15.35
N SER A 35 -8.34 -5.06 16.35
CA SER A 35 -8.93 -6.41 16.37
C SER A 35 -10.43 -6.40 16.56
N VAL A 36 -11.01 -5.32 17.11
CA VAL A 36 -12.47 -5.20 17.30
C VAL A 36 -13.21 -5.35 15.97
N TYR A 37 -12.70 -4.79 14.86
CA TYR A 37 -13.32 -4.95 13.54
C TYR A 37 -13.51 -6.43 13.18
N PHE A 38 -12.49 -7.25 13.38
CA PHE A 38 -12.52 -8.68 13.06
C PHE A 38 -13.32 -9.49 14.10
N ALA A 39 -13.27 -9.09 15.37
CA ALA A 39 -14.08 -9.69 16.41
C ALA A 39 -15.58 -9.48 16.13
N MET A 40 -15.96 -8.28 15.67
CA MET A 40 -17.33 -8.00 15.26
C MET A 40 -17.76 -8.84 14.05
N ALA A 41 -16.89 -8.94 13.02
CA ALA A 41 -17.17 -9.78 11.85
C ALA A 41 -17.32 -11.25 12.23
N GLY A 42 -16.41 -11.78 13.05
CA GLY A 42 -16.48 -13.17 13.56
C GLY A 42 -17.70 -13.41 14.43
N GLY A 43 -18.03 -12.48 15.34
CA GLY A 43 -19.23 -12.55 16.19
C GLY A 43 -20.53 -12.52 15.39
N ALA A 44 -20.61 -11.65 14.38
CA ALA A 44 -21.74 -11.59 13.45
C ALA A 44 -21.87 -12.91 12.67
N TRP A 45 -20.76 -13.42 12.14
CA TRP A 45 -20.73 -14.70 11.44
C TRP A 45 -21.21 -15.85 12.30
N VAL A 46 -20.65 -16.03 13.51
CA VAL A 46 -21.05 -17.09 14.44
C VAL A 46 -22.53 -17.00 14.76
N THR A 47 -23.04 -15.80 15.03
CA THR A 47 -24.46 -15.58 15.38
C THR A 47 -25.40 -15.95 14.23
N LEU A 48 -25.07 -15.55 13.01
CA LEU A 48 -25.86 -15.82 11.81
C LEU A 48 -25.75 -17.30 11.42
N TYR A 49 -24.55 -17.86 11.38
CA TYR A 49 -24.31 -19.25 11.00
C TYR A 49 -24.96 -20.25 11.97
N ARG A 50 -24.84 -19.99 13.29
CA ARG A 50 -25.50 -20.82 14.31
C ARG A 50 -27.01 -20.83 14.16
N LYS A 51 -27.62 -19.68 13.86
CA LYS A 51 -29.07 -19.61 13.60
C LYS A 51 -29.47 -20.47 12.39
N TRP A 52 -28.69 -20.46 11.33
CA TRP A 52 -28.92 -21.27 10.13
C TRP A 52 -28.78 -22.76 10.40
N PHE A 53 -27.72 -23.15 11.10
CA PHE A 53 -27.42 -24.53 11.43
C PHE A 53 -28.52 -25.16 12.31
N LEU A 54 -28.98 -24.45 13.34
CA LEU A 54 -30.05 -24.91 14.22
C LEU A 54 -31.36 -25.04 13.44
N HIS A 55 -31.66 -24.13 12.54
CA HIS A 55 -32.86 -24.17 11.71
C HIS A 55 -32.81 -25.36 10.74
N ALA A 56 -31.69 -25.59 10.06
CA ALA A 56 -31.56 -26.75 9.17
C ALA A 56 -31.84 -28.07 9.89
N ARG A 57 -31.31 -28.25 11.11
CA ARG A 57 -31.57 -29.47 11.93
C ARG A 57 -33.01 -29.65 12.37
N GLN A 58 -33.75 -28.57 12.67
CA GLN A 58 -35.15 -28.64 13.07
C GLN A 58 -36.06 -29.15 11.94
N HIS A 59 -35.72 -28.93 10.69
CA HIS A 59 -36.48 -29.39 9.52
C HIS A 59 -36.08 -30.79 9.01
N GLU A 60 -34.93 -31.33 9.42
CA GLU A 60 -34.49 -32.68 9.08
C GLU A 60 -35.48 -33.77 9.53
N GLY A 61 -36.18 -33.57 10.66
CA GLY A 61 -37.13 -34.54 11.20
C GLY A 61 -38.43 -34.71 10.42
N ARG A 62 -38.77 -33.80 9.49
CA ARG A 62 -40.06 -33.83 8.76
C ARG A 62 -40.05 -34.52 7.39
N TYR A 63 -38.86 -34.84 6.82
CA TYR A 63 -38.71 -35.33 5.44
C TYR A 63 -37.82 -36.57 5.32
N ALA A 64 -37.95 -37.51 6.24
CA ALA A 64 -37.01 -38.63 6.39
C ALA A 64 -36.98 -39.69 5.25
N THR A 65 -37.85 -39.67 4.26
CA THR A 65 -38.02 -40.77 3.29
C THR A 65 -37.36 -40.61 1.93
N HIS A 66 -36.96 -39.37 1.53
CA HIS A 66 -36.13 -39.12 0.31
C HIS A 66 -34.81 -38.41 0.62
N ALA A 67 -34.30 -38.57 1.81
CA ALA A 67 -33.48 -37.56 2.51
C ALA A 67 -31.97 -37.60 2.21
N LYS A 68 -31.36 -38.72 1.79
CA LYS A 68 -29.88 -38.79 1.77
C LYS A 68 -29.21 -37.87 0.71
N SER A 69 -29.82 -37.71 -0.46
CA SER A 69 -29.25 -36.83 -1.52
C SER A 69 -29.59 -35.34 -1.28
N PHE A 70 -30.74 -35.05 -0.66
CA PHE A 70 -31.17 -33.70 -0.30
C PHE A 70 -30.35 -33.14 0.87
N LEU A 71 -30.06 -33.97 1.89
CA LEU A 71 -29.28 -33.59 3.06
C LEU A 71 -27.81 -33.26 2.71
N LEU A 72 -27.20 -34.02 1.78
CA LEU A 72 -25.87 -33.71 1.26
C LEU A 72 -25.81 -32.33 0.56
N ARG A 73 -26.85 -32.00 -0.22
CA ARG A 73 -26.98 -30.68 -0.83
C ARG A 73 -27.17 -29.59 0.21
N SER A 74 -27.94 -29.82 1.26
CA SER A 74 -28.22 -28.80 2.27
C SER A 74 -26.99 -28.47 3.13
N GLU A 75 -26.21 -29.46 3.58
CA GLU A 75 -24.99 -29.23 4.37
C GLU A 75 -23.88 -28.56 3.57
N VAL A 76 -23.68 -29.00 2.32
CA VAL A 76 -22.69 -28.36 1.43
C VAL A 76 -23.09 -26.92 1.10
N ASN A 77 -24.35 -26.68 0.80
CA ASN A 77 -24.87 -25.34 0.54
C ASN A 77 -24.76 -24.45 1.77
N LEU A 78 -25.03 -24.97 2.95
CA LEU A 78 -24.91 -24.25 4.22
C LEU A 78 -23.43 -23.92 4.51
N GLY A 79 -22.52 -24.86 4.28
CA GLY A 79 -21.08 -24.66 4.43
C GLY A 79 -20.56 -23.60 3.47
N LEU A 80 -20.95 -23.67 2.19
CA LEU A 80 -20.54 -22.68 1.19
C LEU A 80 -21.11 -21.28 1.49
N ALA A 81 -22.39 -21.19 1.84
CA ALA A 81 -23.02 -19.94 2.25
C ALA A 81 -22.35 -19.36 3.50
N GLY A 82 -21.95 -20.21 4.46
CA GLY A 82 -21.19 -19.81 5.64
C GLY A 82 -19.81 -19.25 5.29
N ALA A 83 -19.09 -19.87 4.36
CA ALA A 83 -17.79 -19.39 3.90
C ALA A 83 -17.90 -18.06 3.15
N VAL A 84 -18.88 -17.92 2.25
CA VAL A 84 -19.14 -16.69 1.51
C VAL A 84 -19.54 -15.55 2.48
N MET A 85 -20.40 -15.83 3.46
CA MET A 85 -20.78 -14.87 4.49
C MET A 85 -19.57 -14.42 5.32
N PHE A 86 -18.70 -15.36 5.72
CA PHE A 86 -17.47 -15.03 6.45
C PHE A 86 -16.57 -14.12 5.64
N ALA A 87 -16.31 -14.47 4.39
CA ALA A 87 -15.47 -13.66 3.49
C ALA A 87 -16.04 -12.25 3.32
N ALA A 88 -17.36 -12.11 3.14
CA ALA A 88 -18.00 -10.80 3.02
C ALA A 88 -17.88 -9.97 4.32
N LEU A 89 -18.12 -10.55 5.48
CA LEU A 89 -17.99 -9.88 6.78
C LEU A 89 -16.53 -9.51 7.09
N TRP A 90 -15.60 -10.40 6.79
CA TRP A 90 -14.17 -10.15 6.92
C TRP A 90 -13.74 -8.96 6.06
N THR A 91 -14.16 -8.94 4.80
CA THR A 91 -13.84 -7.87 3.86
C THR A 91 -14.42 -6.53 4.32
N LEU A 92 -15.67 -6.51 4.80
CA LEU A 92 -16.25 -5.29 5.40
C LEU A 92 -15.45 -4.79 6.60
N ALA A 93 -14.95 -5.70 7.45
CA ALA A 93 -14.09 -5.34 8.57
C ALA A 93 -12.75 -4.76 8.11
N GLU A 94 -12.13 -5.31 7.06
CA GLU A 94 -10.90 -4.76 6.47
C GLU A 94 -11.13 -3.40 5.83
N LEU A 95 -12.23 -3.23 5.09
CA LEU A 95 -12.61 -1.95 4.50
C LEU A 95 -12.86 -0.89 5.58
N ALA A 96 -13.59 -1.23 6.63
CA ALA A 96 -13.83 -0.31 7.75
C ALA A 96 -12.52 0.09 8.44
N ARG A 97 -11.61 -0.87 8.71
CA ARG A 97 -10.29 -0.60 9.29
C ARG A 97 -9.40 0.24 8.36
N GLY A 98 -9.51 0.04 7.05
CA GLY A 98 -8.73 0.76 6.05
C GLY A 98 -9.23 2.17 5.76
N GLN A 99 -10.50 2.52 6.14
CA GLN A 99 -11.12 3.78 5.77
C GLN A 99 -11.52 4.64 6.98
N TRP A 100 -12.00 4.03 8.08
CA TRP A 100 -12.48 4.78 9.22
C TRP A 100 -11.32 5.33 10.06
N PHE A 101 -11.52 6.52 10.65
CA PHE A 101 -10.53 7.21 11.49
C PHE A 101 -9.19 7.45 10.76
N THR A 102 -9.26 7.89 9.50
CA THR A 102 -8.16 8.07 8.54
C THR A 102 -7.60 6.76 7.95
N GLY A 103 -8.05 5.61 8.41
CA GLY A 103 -7.66 4.32 7.91
C GLY A 103 -6.29 3.84 8.40
N PHE A 104 -6.19 2.52 8.63
CA PHE A 104 -4.93 1.85 8.88
C PHE A 104 -4.91 0.50 8.13
N PRO A 105 -4.71 0.51 6.79
CA PRO A 105 -4.75 -0.70 5.97
C PRO A 105 -3.49 -1.57 6.09
N TRP A 106 -2.44 -1.12 6.80
CA TRP A 106 -1.23 -1.91 6.98
C TRP A 106 -1.54 -3.28 7.59
N GLY A 107 -1.11 -4.35 6.92
CA GLY A 107 -1.41 -5.72 7.30
C GLY A 107 -2.80 -6.21 6.85
N ALA A 108 -3.42 -5.60 5.82
CA ALA A 108 -4.56 -6.19 5.14
C ALA A 108 -4.18 -7.58 4.57
N ALA A 109 -5.10 -8.54 4.64
CA ALA A 109 -4.81 -9.94 4.32
C ALA A 109 -4.25 -10.13 2.91
N GLY A 110 -4.70 -9.33 1.95
CA GLY A 110 -4.22 -9.39 0.57
C GLY A 110 -2.72 -9.14 0.41
N TYR A 111 -2.09 -8.34 1.29
CA TYR A 111 -0.64 -8.08 1.21
C TYR A 111 0.21 -9.33 1.43
N ALA A 112 -0.26 -10.30 2.21
CA ALA A 112 0.43 -11.57 2.42
C ALA A 112 0.44 -12.46 1.15
N HIS A 113 -0.33 -12.10 0.14
CA HIS A 113 -0.56 -12.91 -1.05
C HIS A 113 0.05 -12.34 -2.35
N GLY A 114 0.80 -11.24 -2.27
CA GLY A 114 1.44 -10.62 -3.44
C GLY A 114 2.40 -11.53 -4.21
N ASN A 115 3.01 -12.50 -3.53
CA ASN A 115 3.89 -13.51 -4.12
C ASN A 115 3.26 -14.92 -4.16
N SER A 116 1.94 -15.04 -4.01
CA SER A 116 1.21 -16.30 -4.04
C SER A 116 0.38 -16.44 -5.32
N LEU A 117 -0.26 -17.59 -5.48
CA LEU A 117 -1.21 -17.83 -6.57
C LEU A 117 -2.38 -16.82 -6.61
N LEU A 118 -2.69 -16.19 -5.47
CA LEU A 118 -3.75 -15.18 -5.41
C LEU A 118 -3.34 -13.83 -6.01
N ALA A 119 -2.06 -13.60 -6.25
CA ALA A 119 -1.56 -12.38 -6.91
C ALA A 119 -2.20 -12.14 -8.27
N VAL A 120 -2.62 -13.21 -8.97
CA VAL A 120 -3.32 -13.14 -10.26
C VAL A 120 -4.59 -12.29 -10.22
N TYR A 121 -5.22 -12.19 -9.06
CA TYR A 121 -6.46 -11.43 -8.88
C TYR A 121 -6.22 -9.94 -8.60
N ALA A 122 -4.99 -9.53 -8.27
CA ALA A 122 -4.68 -8.13 -7.93
C ALA A 122 -5.16 -7.12 -8.99
N PRO A 123 -4.91 -7.31 -10.33
CA PRO A 123 -5.36 -6.38 -11.35
C PRO A 123 -6.88 -6.29 -11.51
N TRP A 124 -7.63 -7.23 -10.92
CA TRP A 124 -9.09 -7.27 -11.01
C TRP A 124 -9.78 -6.67 -9.78
N VAL A 125 -9.32 -7.06 -8.60
CA VAL A 125 -10.05 -6.80 -7.34
C VAL A 125 -9.22 -6.11 -6.24
N GLY A 126 -7.95 -5.86 -6.49
CA GLY A 126 -7.05 -5.21 -5.54
C GLY A 126 -6.80 -6.02 -4.25
N VAL A 127 -6.12 -5.37 -3.30
CA VAL A 127 -5.71 -5.98 -2.03
C VAL A 127 -6.89 -6.51 -1.22
N TYR A 128 -7.98 -5.77 -1.15
CA TYR A 128 -9.15 -6.16 -0.35
C TYR A 128 -9.93 -7.32 -0.97
N GLY A 129 -10.06 -7.35 -2.31
CA GLY A 129 -10.65 -8.47 -3.01
C GLY A 129 -9.80 -9.74 -2.93
N MET A 130 -8.46 -9.62 -2.96
CA MET A 130 -7.55 -10.73 -2.68
C MET A 130 -7.74 -11.24 -1.24
N GLY A 131 -7.87 -10.35 -0.27
CA GLY A 131 -8.18 -10.69 1.12
C GLY A 131 -9.51 -11.43 1.25
N ALA A 132 -10.54 -11.00 0.50
CA ALA A 132 -11.84 -11.68 0.45
C ALA A 132 -11.72 -13.11 -0.08
N ILE A 133 -10.95 -13.32 -1.17
CA ILE A 133 -10.69 -14.65 -1.74
C ILE A 133 -9.92 -15.51 -0.74
N ALA A 134 -8.88 -14.96 -0.09
CA ALA A 134 -8.13 -15.66 0.95
C ALA A 134 -9.02 -16.09 2.12
N ALA A 135 -9.89 -15.20 2.60
CA ALA A 135 -10.86 -15.51 3.66
C ALA A 135 -11.86 -16.58 3.23
N LEU A 136 -12.34 -16.53 1.99
CA LEU A 136 -13.22 -17.56 1.42
C LEU A 136 -12.54 -18.93 1.38
N VAL A 137 -11.30 -19.00 0.95
CA VAL A 137 -10.49 -20.24 0.94
C VAL A 137 -10.26 -20.74 2.34
N ALA A 138 -9.83 -19.87 3.25
CA ALA A 138 -9.53 -20.23 4.64
C ALA A 138 -10.73 -20.79 5.40
N MET A 139 -11.93 -20.27 5.15
CA MET A 139 -13.16 -20.76 5.78
C MET A 139 -13.79 -21.93 5.00
N GLY A 140 -13.72 -21.92 3.68
CA GLY A 140 -14.30 -22.93 2.82
C GLY A 140 -13.59 -24.30 2.94
N ALA A 141 -12.26 -24.30 3.00
CA ALA A 141 -11.48 -25.54 3.07
C ALA A 141 -11.79 -26.41 4.31
N PRO A 142 -11.80 -25.90 5.55
CA PRO A 142 -12.19 -26.67 6.73
C PRO A 142 -13.62 -27.18 6.67
N LEU A 143 -14.56 -26.39 6.17
CA LEU A 143 -15.95 -26.80 6.02
C LEU A 143 -16.10 -27.94 5.00
N MET A 144 -15.40 -27.87 3.88
CA MET A 144 -15.37 -28.96 2.89
C MET A 144 -14.75 -30.23 3.47
N VAL A 145 -13.63 -30.12 4.18
CA VAL A 145 -12.99 -31.27 4.84
C VAL A 145 -13.93 -31.91 5.87
N SER A 146 -14.63 -31.11 6.66
CA SER A 146 -15.61 -31.60 7.64
C SER A 146 -16.76 -32.39 6.99
N VAL A 147 -17.31 -31.90 5.88
CA VAL A 147 -18.35 -32.58 5.11
C VAL A 147 -17.84 -33.90 4.53
N MET A 148 -16.59 -33.94 4.09
CA MET A 148 -15.97 -35.14 3.54
C MET A 148 -15.73 -36.23 4.57
N LEU A 149 -15.16 -35.86 5.73
CA LEU A 149 -14.84 -36.80 6.80
C LEU A 149 -16.10 -37.39 7.40
N SER A 150 -17.21 -36.63 7.46
CA SER A 150 -18.49 -37.11 8.00
C SER A 150 -19.17 -38.16 7.13
N ARG A 151 -18.90 -38.21 5.82
CA ARG A 151 -19.73 -39.01 4.92
C ARG A 151 -19.00 -39.88 3.87
N ARG A 152 -17.71 -39.96 3.79
CA ARG A 152 -16.91 -40.84 2.88
C ARG A 152 -17.58 -41.17 1.52
N THR A 153 -18.40 -40.25 0.96
CA THR A 153 -19.13 -40.46 -0.30
C THR A 153 -18.32 -40.06 -1.51
N ARG A 154 -18.54 -40.71 -2.66
CA ARG A 154 -17.93 -40.30 -3.96
C ARG A 154 -18.20 -38.84 -4.28
N ALA A 155 -19.39 -38.33 -3.97
CA ALA A 155 -19.76 -36.93 -4.16
C ALA A 155 -18.87 -35.96 -3.33
N GLY A 156 -18.52 -36.31 -2.09
CA GLY A 156 -17.60 -35.51 -1.26
C GLY A 156 -16.20 -35.40 -1.87
N TRP A 157 -15.67 -36.49 -2.39
CA TRP A 157 -14.36 -36.49 -3.07
C TRP A 157 -14.37 -35.66 -4.37
N VAL A 158 -15.46 -35.72 -5.16
CA VAL A 158 -15.62 -34.90 -6.37
C VAL A 158 -15.67 -33.41 -6.02
N LEU A 159 -16.39 -33.03 -4.97
CA LEU A 159 -16.46 -31.65 -4.51
C LEU A 159 -15.13 -31.13 -3.98
N LEU A 160 -14.35 -31.98 -3.27
CA LEU A 160 -12.99 -31.60 -2.88
C LEU A 160 -12.10 -31.39 -4.09
N ALA A 161 -12.09 -32.37 -5.01
CA ALA A 161 -11.30 -32.27 -6.23
C ALA A 161 -11.67 -31.02 -7.04
N ALA A 162 -12.97 -30.70 -7.16
CA ALA A 162 -13.45 -29.49 -7.80
C ALA A 162 -13.01 -28.22 -7.02
N GLY A 163 -13.05 -28.24 -5.70
CA GLY A 163 -12.59 -27.12 -4.86
C GLY A 163 -11.09 -26.91 -4.96
N VAL A 164 -10.29 -27.98 -4.92
CA VAL A 164 -8.83 -27.92 -5.11
C VAL A 164 -8.52 -27.42 -6.52
N LEU A 165 -9.21 -27.95 -7.54
CA LEU A 165 -9.07 -27.48 -8.92
C LEU A 165 -9.38 -26.00 -9.04
N LEU A 166 -10.49 -25.55 -8.51
CA LEU A 166 -10.93 -24.14 -8.59
C LEU A 166 -10.03 -23.20 -7.80
N LEU A 167 -9.56 -23.60 -6.62
CA LEU A 167 -8.84 -22.72 -5.69
C LEU A 167 -7.32 -22.72 -5.92
N PHE A 168 -6.76 -23.80 -6.46
CA PHE A 168 -5.31 -23.92 -6.60
C PHE A 168 -4.86 -24.13 -8.05
N VAL A 169 -5.57 -24.96 -8.83
CA VAL A 169 -5.16 -25.27 -10.21
C VAL A 169 -5.61 -24.16 -11.17
N LEU A 170 -6.83 -23.66 -11.03
CA LEU A 170 -7.32 -22.58 -11.87
C LEU A 170 -6.50 -21.29 -11.72
N PRO A 171 -6.17 -20.79 -10.50
CA PRO A 171 -5.26 -19.68 -10.35
C PRO A 171 -3.87 -19.94 -10.93
N ALA A 172 -3.32 -21.15 -10.72
CA ALA A 172 -2.01 -21.52 -11.28
C ALA A 172 -2.01 -21.54 -12.82
N LEU A 173 -3.13 -21.96 -13.43
CA LEU A 173 -3.31 -21.87 -14.88
C LEU A 173 -3.53 -20.42 -15.33
N LEU A 174 -4.32 -19.66 -14.59
CA LEU A 174 -4.60 -18.25 -14.90
C LEU A 174 -3.36 -17.37 -14.76
N VAL A 175 -2.41 -17.66 -13.88
CA VAL A 175 -1.09 -16.98 -13.82
C VAL A 175 -0.42 -16.98 -15.20
N ARG A 176 -0.56 -18.05 -15.96
CA ARG A 176 0.01 -18.18 -17.31
C ARG A 176 -0.77 -17.41 -18.39
N PHE A 177 -2.03 -17.04 -18.08
CA PHE A 177 -2.98 -16.39 -18.99
C PHE A 177 -3.49 -15.04 -18.44
N VAL A 178 -2.84 -14.47 -17.40
CA VAL A 178 -3.24 -13.12 -16.94
C VAL A 178 -3.05 -12.17 -18.11
N PRO A 179 -4.13 -11.59 -18.63
CA PRO A 179 -4.00 -10.66 -19.74
C PRO A 179 -3.18 -9.47 -19.27
N SER A 180 -2.23 -9.06 -20.08
CA SER A 180 -1.61 -7.76 -19.90
C SER A 180 -2.65 -6.70 -20.28
N PHE A 181 -3.25 -6.06 -19.27
CA PHE A 181 -4.16 -4.92 -19.48
C PHE A 181 -3.41 -3.65 -19.89
N THR A 182 -2.09 -3.71 -19.87
CA THR A 182 -1.22 -2.57 -20.13
C THR A 182 -0.20 -2.89 -21.19
N ALA A 183 0.24 -1.86 -21.92
CA ALA A 183 1.24 -1.96 -22.96
C ALA A 183 2.51 -1.17 -22.59
N PRO A 184 3.69 -1.57 -23.07
CA PRO A 184 4.92 -0.79 -22.89
C PRO A 184 4.77 0.65 -23.41
N ALA A 185 5.34 1.61 -22.68
CA ALA A 185 5.35 3.04 -23.01
C ALA A 185 6.76 3.61 -23.01
N GLY A 186 7.73 2.79 -23.41
CA GLY A 186 9.15 3.15 -23.44
C GLY A 186 9.88 2.90 -22.12
N THR A 187 11.19 2.89 -22.20
CA THR A 187 12.11 2.70 -21.06
C THR A 187 12.79 3.99 -20.67
N MET A 188 13.16 4.11 -19.39
CA MET A 188 13.94 5.24 -18.89
C MET A 188 14.94 4.76 -17.85
N SER A 189 16.18 5.27 -17.93
CA SER A 189 17.19 5.08 -16.89
C SER A 189 16.88 5.97 -15.68
N VAL A 190 17.11 5.43 -14.49
CA VAL A 190 16.88 6.13 -13.23
C VAL A 190 17.99 5.86 -12.22
N ARG A 191 18.31 6.87 -11.45
CA ARG A 191 19.23 6.83 -10.32
C ARG A 191 18.43 7.01 -9.03
N LEU A 192 18.43 6.01 -8.15
CA LEU A 192 17.77 6.04 -6.86
C LEU A 192 18.81 6.18 -5.75
N LEU A 193 18.60 7.13 -4.85
CA LEU A 193 19.53 7.44 -3.79
C LEU A 193 19.06 6.85 -2.45
N GLN A 194 19.97 6.18 -1.72
CA GLN A 194 19.75 5.64 -0.37
C GLN A 194 20.80 6.23 0.57
N GLY A 195 20.41 7.26 1.34
CA GLY A 195 21.36 8.00 2.18
C GLY A 195 21.78 7.28 3.44
N ASN A 196 20.95 6.37 3.94
CA ASN A 196 21.11 5.69 5.23
C ASN A 196 21.47 6.67 6.36
N ILE A 197 20.74 7.77 6.44
CA ILE A 197 20.90 8.77 7.50
C ILE A 197 20.13 8.27 8.74
N PRO A 198 20.81 8.11 9.89
CA PRO A 198 20.16 7.68 11.14
C PRO A 198 19.04 8.63 11.55
N GLN A 199 17.93 8.08 12.06
CA GLN A 199 16.74 8.89 12.35
C GLN A 199 16.93 9.84 13.54
N ASP A 200 17.70 9.42 14.52
CA ASP A 200 18.06 10.19 15.72
C ASP A 200 18.99 11.37 15.40
N GLU A 201 19.76 11.29 14.31
CA GLU A 201 20.68 12.36 13.88
C GLU A 201 20.09 13.23 12.78
N LYS A 202 19.12 12.74 12.02
CA LYS A 202 18.67 13.31 10.75
C LYS A 202 18.35 14.80 10.79
N PHE A 203 17.78 15.26 11.90
CA PHE A 203 17.38 16.66 12.10
C PHE A 203 18.34 17.46 13.01
N ILE A 204 19.46 16.87 13.42
CA ILE A 204 20.45 17.55 14.28
C ILE A 204 21.41 18.36 13.42
N PRO A 205 21.46 19.71 13.60
CA PRO A 205 22.45 20.55 12.92
C PRO A 205 23.90 20.14 13.26
N GLY A 206 24.79 20.16 12.28
CA GLY A 206 26.20 19.81 12.45
C GLY A 206 26.53 18.33 12.38
N THR A 207 25.54 17.44 12.43
CA THR A 207 25.72 15.98 12.28
C THR A 207 24.88 15.44 11.11
N GLY A 208 23.70 14.96 11.36
CA GLY A 208 22.84 14.32 10.36
C GLY A 208 22.37 15.27 9.26
N VAL A 209 22.04 16.52 9.59
CA VAL A 209 21.68 17.54 8.58
C VAL A 209 22.86 17.78 7.64
N GLN A 210 24.06 18.02 8.18
CA GLN A 210 25.25 18.27 7.36
C GLN A 210 25.60 17.05 6.49
N THR A 211 25.56 15.85 7.08
CA THR A 211 25.81 14.60 6.37
C THR A 211 24.82 14.40 5.22
N ALA A 212 23.53 14.67 5.45
CA ALA A 212 22.50 14.57 4.43
C ALA A 212 22.75 15.59 3.30
N LEU A 213 22.92 16.86 3.64
CA LEU A 213 23.13 17.92 2.66
C LEU A 213 24.34 17.64 1.79
N THR A 214 25.49 17.28 2.39
CA THR A 214 26.72 17.00 1.66
C THR A 214 26.55 15.81 0.71
N TRP A 215 26.09 14.67 1.23
CA TRP A 215 25.99 13.45 0.45
C TRP A 215 24.96 13.56 -0.68
N TYR A 216 23.77 14.10 -0.40
CA TYR A 216 22.75 14.26 -1.45
C TYR A 216 23.16 15.29 -2.50
N ALA A 217 23.86 16.39 -2.12
CA ALA A 217 24.39 17.33 -3.10
C ALA A 217 25.40 16.66 -4.03
N GLU A 218 26.36 15.92 -3.48
CA GLU A 218 27.36 15.18 -4.28
C GLU A 218 26.68 14.25 -5.28
N GLN A 219 25.71 13.45 -4.83
CA GLN A 219 25.03 12.50 -5.69
C GLN A 219 24.13 13.17 -6.74
N LEU A 220 23.45 14.25 -6.39
CA LEU A 220 22.60 15.01 -7.31
C LEU A 220 23.44 15.75 -8.37
N LEU A 221 24.55 16.38 -7.98
CA LEU A 221 25.41 17.09 -8.90
C LEU A 221 26.18 16.16 -9.86
N ALA A 222 26.57 14.98 -9.36
CA ALA A 222 27.25 13.95 -10.15
C ALA A 222 26.30 13.10 -11.01
N ASN A 223 24.98 13.35 -10.97
CA ASN A 223 23.99 12.51 -11.67
C ASN A 223 24.12 12.63 -13.20
N PRO A 224 24.36 11.52 -13.93
CA PRO A 224 24.31 11.49 -15.39
C PRO A 224 22.94 11.05 -15.95
N GLU A 225 22.07 10.42 -15.11
CA GLU A 225 20.85 9.80 -15.55
C GLU A 225 19.74 10.83 -15.85
N PRO A 226 18.80 10.52 -16.76
CA PRO A 226 17.68 11.41 -17.09
C PRO A 226 16.72 11.64 -15.91
N LEU A 227 16.70 10.73 -14.94
CA LEU A 227 15.89 10.83 -13.73
C LEU A 227 16.71 10.44 -12.50
N VAL A 228 16.72 11.28 -11.47
CA VAL A 228 17.21 10.92 -10.15
C VAL A 228 16.12 11.12 -9.09
N VAL A 229 15.99 10.18 -8.16
CA VAL A 229 15.00 10.22 -7.10
C VAL A 229 15.70 10.09 -5.75
N THR A 230 15.42 11.02 -4.84
CA THR A 230 15.84 10.94 -3.45
C THR A 230 14.76 10.32 -2.58
N PRO A 231 15.07 9.84 -1.37
CA PRO A 231 14.05 9.45 -0.40
C PRO A 231 13.21 10.63 0.11
N GLU A 232 12.16 10.28 0.86
CA GLU A 232 11.38 11.22 1.68
C GLU A 232 12.29 12.01 2.63
N THR A 233 12.11 13.34 2.65
CA THR A 233 12.88 14.25 3.52
C THR A 233 14.41 14.01 3.40
N ALA A 234 14.90 13.80 2.18
CA ALA A 234 16.33 13.63 1.92
C ALA A 234 17.10 14.92 2.28
N ILE A 235 16.50 16.06 2.03
CA ILE A 235 16.94 17.36 2.51
C ILE A 235 16.13 17.69 3.76
N PRO A 236 16.70 17.54 5.00
CA PRO A 236 15.94 17.61 6.23
C PRO A 236 15.77 19.03 6.79
N VAL A 237 15.79 20.03 5.93
CA VAL A 237 15.61 21.46 6.26
C VAL A 237 14.66 22.10 5.26
N LEU A 238 14.03 23.20 5.66
CA LEU A 238 13.16 23.98 4.78
C LEU A 238 13.99 24.60 3.63
N LEU A 239 13.37 24.77 2.47
CA LEU A 239 14.02 25.35 1.30
C LEU A 239 14.65 26.72 1.59
N GLN A 240 13.99 27.56 2.37
CA GLN A 240 14.49 28.89 2.77
C GLN A 240 15.64 28.83 3.79
N GLN A 241 15.90 27.69 4.41
CA GLN A 241 17.01 27.48 5.34
C GLN A 241 18.26 26.94 4.65
N LEU A 242 18.14 26.54 3.39
CA LEU A 242 19.29 26.08 2.62
C LEU A 242 20.25 27.23 2.32
N PRO A 243 21.57 26.99 2.36
CA PRO A 243 22.52 27.95 1.84
C PRO A 243 22.21 28.29 0.37
N ALA A 244 22.21 29.58 0.04
CA ALA A 244 21.87 30.04 -1.33
C ALA A 244 22.71 29.33 -2.39
N ALA A 245 24.02 29.18 -2.15
CA ALA A 245 24.95 28.50 -3.07
C ALA A 245 24.59 27.01 -3.27
N TYR A 246 24.09 26.30 -2.22
CA TYR A 246 23.65 24.93 -2.32
C TYR A 246 22.48 24.79 -3.30
N TRP A 247 21.44 25.61 -3.08
CA TRP A 247 20.27 25.58 -3.93
C TRP A 247 20.55 26.04 -5.35
N GLN A 248 21.38 27.07 -5.50
CA GLN A 248 21.77 27.58 -6.80
C GLN A 248 22.55 26.54 -7.63
N SER A 249 23.50 25.80 -7.03
CA SER A 249 24.26 24.77 -7.73
C SER A 249 23.34 23.64 -8.26
N LEU A 250 22.32 23.23 -7.51
CA LEU A 250 21.34 22.25 -7.99
C LEU A 250 20.46 22.81 -9.10
N ASN A 251 19.98 24.05 -8.97
CA ASN A 251 19.19 24.69 -10.01
C ASN A 251 20.00 24.86 -11.31
N ASP A 252 21.25 25.27 -11.24
CA ASP A 252 22.10 25.46 -12.42
C ASP A 252 22.33 24.11 -13.12
N LYS A 253 22.62 23.06 -12.36
CA LYS A 253 22.78 21.69 -12.88
C LYS A 253 21.55 21.22 -13.65
N TYR A 254 20.36 21.31 -13.04
CA TYR A 254 19.14 20.78 -13.62
C TYR A 254 18.45 21.73 -14.60
N ALA A 255 18.71 23.04 -14.53
CA ALA A 255 18.25 24.01 -15.52
C ALA A 255 19.10 23.98 -16.81
N GLY A 256 20.19 23.19 -16.86
CA GLY A 256 21.10 23.13 -18.00
C GLY A 256 22.02 24.35 -18.10
N ARG A 257 22.19 25.11 -17.00
CA ARG A 257 23.12 26.26 -16.95
C ARG A 257 24.46 25.77 -16.46
N THR A 258 25.43 25.68 -17.34
CA THR A 258 26.83 25.51 -16.92
C THR A 258 27.42 26.85 -16.51
N ALA A 259 28.19 26.88 -15.41
CA ALA A 259 28.74 28.09 -14.79
C ALA A 259 29.62 28.97 -15.71
N ASN A 260 29.92 28.54 -16.94
CA ASN A 260 30.81 29.21 -17.87
C ASN A 260 30.16 29.71 -19.18
N GLN A 261 28.81 29.68 -19.29
CA GLN A 261 28.13 30.15 -20.50
C GLN A 261 27.18 31.29 -20.17
N GLY A 262 27.65 32.52 -20.45
CA GLY A 262 26.78 33.69 -20.55
C GLY A 262 25.65 33.38 -21.54
N ALA A 263 24.44 33.76 -21.19
CA ALA A 263 23.13 33.71 -21.82
C ALA A 263 23.04 33.38 -23.34
N GLN A 264 23.67 32.30 -23.80
CA GLN A 264 23.42 31.73 -25.13
C GLN A 264 22.89 30.32 -24.96
N ASN A 265 21.64 30.13 -25.41
CA ASN A 265 20.91 28.85 -25.49
C ASN A 265 21.79 27.82 -26.26
N THR A 266 22.44 26.93 -25.52
CA THR A 266 22.92 25.68 -26.09
C THR A 266 22.32 24.52 -25.31
N GLU A 267 21.27 23.93 -25.89
CA GLU A 267 20.74 22.58 -25.56
C GLU A 267 21.83 21.55 -25.87
N SER A 268 22.89 21.47 -25.09
CA SER A 268 23.92 20.45 -25.25
C SER A 268 24.10 19.59 -24.02
N GLY A 269 23.04 18.87 -23.69
CA GLY A 269 23.03 17.82 -22.69
C GLY A 269 21.64 17.17 -22.66
N ASN A 270 21.57 15.85 -22.50
CA ASN A 270 20.27 15.21 -22.27
C ASN A 270 19.59 15.86 -21.05
N PRO A 271 18.34 16.32 -21.18
CA PRO A 271 17.63 16.98 -20.08
C PRO A 271 17.49 16.03 -18.89
N GLN A 272 17.77 16.53 -17.69
CA GLN A 272 17.76 15.77 -16.44
C GLN A 272 16.66 16.28 -15.50
N LEU A 273 16.08 15.37 -14.72
CA LEU A 273 15.08 15.65 -13.70
C LEU A 273 15.50 15.06 -12.36
N ALA A 274 15.42 15.87 -11.31
CA ALA A 274 15.55 15.41 -9.93
C ALA A 274 14.22 15.52 -9.19
N LEU A 275 13.78 14.43 -8.57
CA LEU A 275 12.70 14.41 -7.58
C LEU A 275 13.33 14.42 -6.20
N ILE A 276 13.12 15.51 -5.45
CA ILE A 276 13.79 15.76 -4.18
C ILE A 276 12.75 15.81 -3.07
N GLY A 277 12.89 14.93 -2.08
CA GLY A 277 12.08 14.92 -0.85
C GLY A 277 12.61 15.94 0.16
N LEU A 278 11.76 16.88 0.59
CA LEU A 278 12.09 17.90 1.57
C LEU A 278 10.82 18.45 2.25
N PRO A 279 10.95 19.01 3.47
CA PRO A 279 9.85 19.76 4.08
C PRO A 279 9.68 21.12 3.38
N MET A 280 8.43 21.51 3.16
CA MET A 280 8.07 22.80 2.60
C MET A 280 7.12 23.55 3.53
N GLY A 281 7.00 24.88 3.36
CA GLY A 281 6.09 25.70 4.15
C GLY A 281 6.80 26.64 5.13
N GLY A 282 6.12 26.97 6.21
CA GLY A 282 6.62 27.89 7.25
C GLY A 282 5.57 28.14 8.32
N ALA A 283 5.93 28.88 9.36
CA ALA A 283 5.08 29.10 10.53
C ALA A 283 3.69 29.70 10.22
N ASN A 284 3.59 30.51 9.17
CA ASN A 284 2.33 31.20 8.81
C ASN A 284 1.44 30.40 7.84
N VAL A 285 2.00 29.41 7.13
CA VAL A 285 1.30 28.66 6.09
C VAL A 285 1.21 27.15 6.38
N GLY A 286 1.73 26.72 7.53
CA GLY A 286 1.87 25.30 7.87
C GLY A 286 3.06 24.66 7.18
N TYR A 287 3.36 23.43 7.59
CA TYR A 287 4.43 22.62 7.04
C TYR A 287 3.83 21.47 6.23
N SER A 288 4.53 21.02 5.18
CA SER A 288 4.19 19.84 4.41
C SER A 288 5.43 18.99 4.16
N ASN A 289 5.22 17.68 4.09
CA ASN A 289 6.20 16.74 3.56
C ASN A 289 6.02 16.69 2.05
N SER A 290 7.06 17.03 1.28
CA SER A 290 6.89 17.38 -0.13
C SER A 290 7.95 16.75 -1.01
N VAL A 291 7.59 16.60 -2.29
CA VAL A 291 8.51 16.31 -3.39
C VAL A 291 8.56 17.53 -4.28
N LEU A 292 9.76 18.02 -4.52
CA LEU A 292 10.05 19.09 -5.46
C LEU A 292 10.75 18.52 -6.69
N ALA A 293 10.30 18.90 -7.88
CA ALA A 293 10.98 18.56 -9.12
C ALA A 293 11.90 19.70 -9.58
N LEU A 294 13.15 19.37 -9.85
CA LEU A 294 14.10 20.23 -10.52
C LEU A 294 14.42 19.65 -11.90
N GLY A 295 14.20 20.42 -12.96
CA GLY A 295 14.45 19.98 -14.33
C GLY A 295 14.56 21.13 -15.31
N SER A 296 14.98 20.84 -16.53
CA SER A 296 15.03 21.82 -17.61
C SER A 296 13.60 22.29 -17.95
N GLY A 297 13.45 23.59 -18.21
CA GLY A 297 12.16 24.16 -18.64
C GLY A 297 11.28 24.72 -17.53
N ALA A 298 11.86 25.25 -16.44
CA ALA A 298 11.14 25.95 -15.37
C ALA A 298 9.98 25.14 -14.76
N LEU A 299 10.16 23.84 -14.62
CA LEU A 299 9.19 22.94 -14.01
C LEU A 299 8.98 23.33 -12.55
N LYS A 300 7.91 24.04 -12.27
CA LYS A 300 7.44 24.33 -10.90
C LYS A 300 6.53 23.20 -10.44
N TYR A 301 7.03 21.97 -10.42
CA TYR A 301 6.26 20.85 -9.90
C TYR A 301 6.57 20.65 -8.42
N ARG A 302 5.51 20.61 -7.64
CA ARG A 302 5.53 20.27 -6.23
C ARG A 302 4.40 19.27 -5.95
N TYR A 303 4.73 18.23 -5.23
CA TYR A 303 3.78 17.28 -4.66
C TYR A 303 3.84 17.38 -3.14
N ASP A 304 2.73 17.63 -2.49
CA ASP A 304 2.61 17.59 -1.04
C ASP A 304 1.92 16.30 -0.61
N LYS A 305 2.43 15.68 0.44
CA LYS A 305 1.86 14.44 0.99
C LYS A 305 0.38 14.63 1.30
N GLN A 306 -0.47 13.77 0.71
CA GLN A 306 -1.92 13.86 0.82
C GLN A 306 -2.46 13.06 2.01
N HIS A 307 -1.89 11.87 2.24
CA HIS A 307 -2.29 10.99 3.32
C HIS A 307 -1.23 10.97 4.43
N LEU A 308 -1.55 11.66 5.53
CA LEU A 308 -0.64 11.80 6.67
C LEU A 308 -0.70 10.58 7.58
N VAL A 309 0.45 10.26 8.19
CA VAL A 309 0.56 9.16 9.16
C VAL A 309 -0.03 9.59 10.50
N PRO A 310 -1.07 8.88 11.00
CA PRO A 310 -1.61 9.15 12.34
C PRO A 310 -0.54 9.03 13.41
N PHE A 311 -0.53 9.95 14.38
CA PHE A 311 0.46 10.07 15.47
C PHE A 311 1.90 10.38 15.05
N GLY A 312 2.23 10.29 13.77
CA GLY A 312 3.55 10.63 13.24
C GLY A 312 3.61 12.02 12.61
N GLU A 313 2.57 12.39 11.85
CA GLU A 313 2.52 13.64 11.09
C GLU A 313 1.33 14.53 11.48
N PHE A 314 0.31 13.96 12.06
CA PHE A 314 -0.80 14.70 12.68
C PHE A 314 -1.30 13.98 13.93
N VAL A 315 -1.94 14.75 14.81
CA VAL A 315 -2.52 14.21 16.03
C VAL A 315 -4.02 14.01 15.84
N PRO A 316 -4.52 12.75 15.89
CA PRO A 316 -5.95 12.52 15.86
C PRO A 316 -6.66 13.28 16.99
N PRO A 317 -7.91 13.74 16.77
CA PRO A 317 -8.71 14.38 17.81
C PRO A 317 -8.71 13.55 19.09
N PHE A 318 -8.67 14.22 20.25
CA PHE A 318 -8.61 13.63 21.62
C PHE A 318 -7.27 13.01 22.04
N PHE A 319 -6.24 12.91 21.19
CA PHE A 319 -4.95 12.31 21.54
C PHE A 319 -3.82 13.33 21.73
N GLN A 320 -4.08 14.63 21.78
CA GLN A 320 -3.06 15.66 21.96
C GLN A 320 -2.23 15.49 23.27
N TRP A 321 -2.86 15.00 24.34
CA TRP A 321 -2.17 14.70 25.59
C TRP A 321 -1.09 13.61 25.41
N PHE A 322 -1.38 12.58 24.59
CA PHE A 322 -0.45 11.47 24.32
C PHE A 322 0.79 11.96 23.54
N VAL A 323 0.58 12.79 22.53
CA VAL A 323 1.68 13.32 21.70
C VAL A 323 2.57 14.28 22.50
N ARG A 324 1.98 15.11 23.38
CA ARG A 324 2.78 15.96 24.29
C ARG A 324 3.66 15.13 25.23
N MET A 325 3.16 13.99 25.68
CA MET A 325 3.93 13.05 26.50
C MET A 325 5.08 12.38 25.70
N MET A 326 4.88 12.18 24.40
CA MET A 326 5.85 11.53 23.50
C MET A 326 7.00 12.44 23.06
N ASN A 327 6.92 13.73 23.34
CA ASN A 327 7.93 14.73 22.93
C ASN A 327 8.36 14.60 21.44
N ILE A 328 7.41 14.23 20.57
CA ILE A 328 7.67 14.06 19.12
C ILE A 328 7.94 15.46 18.56
N PRO A 329 9.10 15.70 17.92
CA PRO A 329 9.46 17.01 17.40
C PRO A 329 8.72 17.40 16.11
N LEU A 330 7.65 16.69 15.76
CA LEU A 330 6.89 16.92 14.55
C LEU A 330 5.81 17.97 14.80
N GLY A 331 5.91 19.08 14.10
CA GLY A 331 4.84 20.08 14.03
C GLY A 331 3.60 19.47 13.35
N ASP A 332 2.42 20.06 13.61
CA ASP A 332 1.21 19.77 12.84
C ASP A 332 1.50 20.06 11.36
N PHE A 333 1.70 18.99 10.58
CA PHE A 333 1.75 19.12 9.14
C PHE A 333 0.34 19.50 8.68
N GLY A 334 0.19 20.70 8.14
CA GLY A 334 -1.06 21.15 7.56
C GLY A 334 -1.41 20.30 6.32
N GLN A 335 -2.66 19.92 6.19
CA GLN A 335 -3.17 19.39 4.94
C GLN A 335 -3.28 20.53 3.91
N GLN A 336 -2.17 20.94 3.33
CA GLN A 336 -2.24 21.79 2.15
C GLN A 336 -2.55 20.89 0.95
N ARG A 337 -3.83 20.82 0.60
CA ARG A 337 -4.32 20.08 -0.57
C ARG A 337 -3.99 20.84 -1.85
N THR A 338 -2.74 20.86 -2.24
CA THR A 338 -2.43 21.13 -3.64
C THR A 338 -2.61 19.80 -4.37
N TYR A 339 -3.65 19.69 -5.19
CA TYR A 339 -3.86 18.51 -6.03
C TYR A 339 -2.66 18.41 -6.97
N ALA A 340 -1.75 17.51 -6.66
CA ALA A 340 -0.61 17.26 -7.50
C ALA A 340 -1.09 16.57 -8.77
N SER A 341 -0.76 17.13 -9.90
CA SER A 341 -0.89 16.46 -11.19
C SER A 341 0.21 15.42 -11.35
N VAL A 342 -0.03 14.43 -12.20
CA VAL A 342 1.02 13.51 -12.65
C VAL A 342 2.10 14.31 -13.39
N LEU A 343 3.37 14.10 -13.06
CA LEU A 343 4.48 14.81 -13.66
C LEU A 343 4.90 14.17 -14.99
N SER A 344 4.82 14.89 -16.08
CA SER A 344 5.27 14.41 -17.39
C SER A 344 6.75 14.71 -17.61
N TRP A 345 7.53 13.69 -17.97
CA TRP A 345 8.96 13.79 -18.24
C TRP A 345 9.40 12.79 -19.29
N GLN A 346 9.97 13.25 -20.40
CA GLN A 346 10.52 12.43 -21.50
C GLN A 346 9.61 11.24 -21.89
N GLY A 347 8.32 11.51 -22.12
CA GLY A 347 7.35 10.50 -22.49
C GLY A 347 6.80 9.64 -21.35
N GLN A 348 7.37 9.74 -20.15
CA GLN A 348 6.85 9.10 -18.96
C GLN A 348 5.96 10.04 -18.14
N ARG A 349 4.98 9.47 -17.45
CA ARG A 349 4.10 10.15 -16.49
C ARG A 349 4.37 9.58 -15.10
N LEU A 350 5.07 10.37 -14.28
CA LEU A 350 5.52 9.99 -12.95
C LEU A 350 4.46 10.37 -11.91
N LEU A 351 4.07 9.44 -11.05
CA LEU A 351 3.22 9.72 -9.88
C LEU A 351 4.04 9.54 -8.59
N PRO A 352 4.53 10.62 -7.98
CA PRO A 352 5.13 10.55 -6.66
C PRO A 352 4.11 10.12 -5.60
N GLN A 353 4.58 9.35 -4.64
CA GLN A 353 3.88 8.91 -3.44
C GLN A 353 4.86 8.97 -2.27
N ILE A 354 4.47 9.61 -1.18
CA ILE A 354 5.36 9.76 -0.04
C ILE A 354 5.01 8.71 1.02
N CYS A 355 5.89 7.71 1.14
CA CYS A 355 5.89 6.71 2.21
C CYS A 355 4.54 5.98 2.34
N TYR A 356 3.77 6.29 3.39
CA TYR A 356 2.50 5.67 3.78
C TYR A 356 1.41 5.71 2.70
N GLU A 357 1.49 6.62 1.73
CA GLU A 357 0.46 6.81 0.70
C GLU A 357 0.27 5.60 -0.20
N ASP A 358 1.30 4.78 -0.42
CA ASP A 358 1.17 3.57 -1.24
C ASP A 358 0.33 2.45 -0.58
N LEU A 359 -0.07 2.60 0.69
CA LEU A 359 -1.05 1.72 1.32
C LEU A 359 -2.47 1.91 0.77
N PHE A 360 -2.79 3.08 0.23
CA PHE A 360 -4.15 3.47 -0.17
C PHE A 360 -4.31 3.33 -1.69
N GLY A 361 -4.50 2.10 -2.16
CA GLY A 361 -4.66 1.81 -3.59
C GLY A 361 -5.82 2.56 -4.24
N GLU A 362 -6.90 2.83 -3.49
CA GLU A 362 -8.04 3.62 -3.93
C GLU A 362 -7.73 5.11 -4.11
N GLU A 363 -6.79 5.66 -3.34
CA GLU A 363 -6.33 7.04 -3.53
C GLU A 363 -5.39 7.13 -4.74
N VAL A 364 -4.50 6.15 -4.89
CA VAL A 364 -3.67 6.02 -6.10
C VAL A 364 -4.52 5.88 -7.35
N ALA A 365 -5.63 5.13 -7.28
CA ALA A 365 -6.52 4.91 -8.41
C ALA A 365 -7.14 6.20 -8.95
N GLN A 366 -7.30 7.25 -8.15
CA GLN A 366 -7.88 8.52 -8.60
C GLN A 366 -7.08 9.14 -9.76
N TYR A 367 -5.77 8.90 -9.84
CA TYR A 367 -4.91 9.37 -10.93
C TYR A 367 -5.07 8.56 -12.22
N PHE A 368 -5.87 7.50 -12.22
CA PHE A 368 -6.18 6.65 -13.36
C PHE A 368 -7.58 6.92 -13.96
N ALA A 369 -8.28 7.94 -13.49
CA ALA A 369 -9.63 8.28 -13.97
C ALA A 369 -9.67 8.58 -15.47
N LEU A 370 -8.60 9.17 -16.01
CA LEU A 370 -8.44 9.45 -17.44
C LEU A 370 -7.19 8.69 -17.95
N GLU A 371 -7.39 7.73 -18.85
CA GLU A 371 -6.32 6.84 -19.32
C GLU A 371 -5.15 7.60 -19.96
N ASN A 372 -5.42 8.63 -20.74
CA ASN A 372 -4.39 9.44 -21.41
C ASN A 372 -3.57 10.30 -20.43
N GLN A 373 -4.04 10.52 -19.21
CA GLN A 373 -3.35 11.24 -18.14
C GLN A 373 -2.82 10.29 -17.05
N ALA A 374 -3.22 9.03 -17.08
CA ALA A 374 -2.83 8.03 -16.07
C ALA A 374 -1.31 7.89 -15.99
N PRO A 375 -0.74 7.71 -14.79
CA PRO A 375 0.69 7.52 -14.62
C PRO A 375 1.20 6.29 -15.38
N THR A 376 2.41 6.39 -15.94
CA THR A 376 3.10 5.24 -16.55
C THR A 376 4.00 4.54 -15.56
N VAL A 377 4.36 5.20 -14.46
CA VAL A 377 5.23 4.70 -13.39
C VAL A 377 4.82 5.32 -12.05
N LEU A 378 4.87 4.53 -10.99
CA LEU A 378 4.68 4.97 -9.61
C LEU A 378 6.06 5.22 -8.98
N VAL A 379 6.19 6.30 -8.21
CA VAL A 379 7.45 6.72 -7.58
C VAL A 379 7.25 6.79 -6.07
N ASN A 380 7.65 5.75 -5.33
CA ASN A 380 7.55 5.76 -3.87
C ASN A 380 8.83 6.33 -3.24
N MET A 381 8.71 7.41 -2.47
CA MET A 381 9.79 8.06 -1.75
C MET A 381 9.55 7.93 -0.25
N SER A 382 10.39 7.15 0.46
CA SER A 382 10.10 6.75 1.84
C SER A 382 11.25 6.95 2.81
N ASN A 383 10.91 7.17 4.08
CA ASN A 383 11.85 7.11 5.19
C ASN A 383 11.36 6.11 6.25
N LEU A 384 11.90 4.90 6.24
CA LEU A 384 11.53 3.83 7.17
C LEU A 384 12.47 3.73 8.37
N ALA A 385 13.36 4.71 8.57
CA ALA A 385 14.33 4.71 9.67
C ALA A 385 13.66 4.68 11.06
N TRP A 386 12.46 5.23 11.18
CA TRP A 386 11.62 5.19 12.39
C TRP A 386 11.33 3.79 12.92
N PHE A 387 11.38 2.78 12.07
CA PHE A 387 10.97 1.42 12.43
C PHE A 387 12.14 0.49 12.70
N GLY A 388 13.39 0.99 12.57
CA GLY A 388 14.59 0.20 12.79
C GLY A 388 14.71 -1.03 11.88
N ASN A 389 15.63 -1.91 12.20
CA ASN A 389 15.82 -3.18 11.48
C ASN A 389 14.79 -4.23 11.94
N THR A 390 13.58 -4.10 11.43
CA THR A 390 12.42 -4.94 11.78
C THR A 390 11.75 -5.49 10.53
N THR A 391 10.53 -6.02 10.66
CA THR A 391 9.73 -6.49 9.53
C THR A 391 9.10 -5.36 8.71
N ALA A 392 9.07 -4.12 9.21
CA ALA A 392 8.41 -3.00 8.53
C ALA A 392 8.95 -2.73 7.11
N PRO A 393 10.28 -2.70 6.85
CA PRO A 393 10.80 -2.51 5.50
C PRO A 393 10.33 -3.58 4.50
N ALA A 394 10.31 -4.85 4.91
CA ALA A 394 9.85 -5.95 4.07
C ALA A 394 8.34 -5.86 3.80
N GLN A 395 7.53 -5.56 4.82
CA GLN A 395 6.08 -5.36 4.68
C GLN A 395 5.79 -4.19 3.73
N HIS A 396 6.48 -3.07 3.88
CA HIS A 396 6.29 -1.91 3.02
C HIS A 396 6.73 -2.18 1.57
N THR A 397 7.75 -3.02 1.36
CA THR A 397 8.12 -3.46 0.01
C THR A 397 7.01 -4.31 -0.63
N ALA A 398 6.41 -5.24 0.13
CA ALA A 398 5.29 -6.05 -0.33
C ALA A 398 4.06 -5.19 -0.70
N ILE A 399 3.84 -4.06 -0.02
CA ILE A 399 2.80 -3.10 -0.36
C ILE A 399 3.08 -2.48 -1.74
N SER A 400 4.29 -1.98 -1.99
CA SER A 400 4.68 -1.43 -3.29
C SER A 400 4.61 -2.48 -4.42
N GLN A 401 4.99 -3.74 -4.14
CA GLN A 401 4.84 -4.84 -5.10
C GLN A 401 3.37 -5.08 -5.47
N LEU A 402 2.48 -4.99 -4.48
CA LEU A 402 1.05 -5.14 -4.75
C LEU A 402 0.47 -3.96 -5.54
N ARG A 403 0.94 -2.72 -5.29
CA ARG A 403 0.60 -1.56 -6.15
C ARG A 403 1.02 -1.80 -7.59
N ALA A 404 2.22 -2.36 -7.80
CA ALA A 404 2.68 -2.70 -9.14
C ALA A 404 1.75 -3.71 -9.83
N LEU A 405 1.27 -4.72 -9.11
CA LEU A 405 0.34 -5.73 -9.62
C LEU A 405 -1.06 -5.15 -9.93
N GLU A 406 -1.61 -4.36 -9.01
CA GLU A 406 -2.97 -3.79 -9.14
C GLU A 406 -3.12 -2.88 -10.35
N PHE A 407 -2.12 -2.04 -10.58
CA PHE A 407 -2.14 -1.06 -11.67
C PHE A 407 -1.38 -1.52 -12.91
N GLN A 408 -0.68 -2.65 -12.84
CA GLN A 408 0.30 -3.09 -13.83
C GLN A 408 1.23 -1.94 -14.23
N ARG A 409 1.81 -1.28 -13.22
CA ARG A 409 2.78 -0.19 -13.37
C ARG A 409 4.09 -0.56 -12.68
N PRO A 410 5.25 -0.22 -13.26
CA PRO A 410 6.48 -0.31 -12.49
C PRO A 410 6.42 0.64 -11.29
N VAL A 411 7.05 0.25 -10.18
CA VAL A 411 7.28 1.10 -9.02
C VAL A 411 8.77 1.32 -8.87
N ILE A 412 9.20 2.57 -8.94
CA ILE A 412 10.56 2.98 -8.56
C ILE A 412 10.52 3.48 -7.12
N ARG A 413 11.38 2.90 -6.29
CA ARG A 413 11.31 3.07 -4.85
C ARG A 413 12.63 3.56 -4.29
N ALA A 414 12.66 4.83 -3.83
CA ALA A 414 13.81 5.42 -3.14
C ALA A 414 13.54 5.49 -1.63
N THR A 415 14.38 4.85 -0.83
CA THR A 415 14.20 4.81 0.62
C THR A 415 15.47 5.26 1.35
N ASN A 416 15.32 5.85 2.55
CA ASN A 416 16.48 6.24 3.35
C ASN A 416 17.22 5.02 3.91
N THR A 417 16.53 4.12 4.61
CA THR A 417 17.10 2.92 5.26
C THR A 417 16.44 1.61 4.82
N GLY A 418 15.26 1.70 4.18
CA GLY A 418 14.52 0.55 3.68
C GLY A 418 15.12 -0.05 2.41
N LEU A 419 14.35 -0.87 1.71
CA LEU A 419 14.75 -1.45 0.44
C LEU A 419 14.53 -0.43 -0.69
N THR A 420 15.59 0.18 -1.17
CA THR A 420 15.57 0.93 -2.45
C THR A 420 15.57 -0.07 -3.59
N ALA A 421 14.61 0.03 -4.51
CA ALA A 421 14.37 -1.01 -5.51
C ALA A 421 13.68 -0.49 -6.77
N LEU A 422 13.86 -1.25 -7.85
CA LEU A 422 13.04 -1.23 -9.05
C LEU A 422 12.11 -2.45 -9.03
N ILE A 423 10.83 -2.21 -9.14
CA ILE A 423 9.78 -3.23 -9.16
C ILE A 423 9.08 -3.13 -10.53
N ASN A 424 9.01 -4.23 -11.26
CA ASN A 424 8.33 -4.24 -12.56
C ASN A 424 6.80 -4.30 -12.41
N HIS A 425 6.09 -4.18 -13.51
CA HIS A 425 4.62 -4.21 -13.54
C HIS A 425 3.99 -5.55 -13.12
N LYS A 426 4.79 -6.60 -12.92
CA LYS A 426 4.38 -7.90 -12.38
C LYS A 426 4.65 -8.03 -10.89
N GLY A 427 5.08 -6.94 -10.21
CA GLY A 427 5.39 -6.95 -8.80
C GLY A 427 6.74 -7.59 -8.45
N GLU A 428 7.59 -7.91 -9.44
CA GLU A 428 8.89 -8.53 -9.21
C GLU A 428 9.94 -7.44 -8.96
N VAL A 429 10.75 -7.61 -7.90
CA VAL A 429 11.92 -6.77 -7.63
C VAL A 429 13.01 -7.14 -8.61
N THR A 430 13.27 -6.27 -9.58
CA THR A 430 14.27 -6.51 -10.64
C THR A 430 15.68 -6.09 -10.22
N LYS A 431 15.78 -5.06 -9.36
CA LYS A 431 17.03 -4.56 -8.83
C LYS A 431 16.81 -3.92 -7.46
N SER A 432 17.75 -4.07 -6.54
CA SER A 432 17.66 -3.46 -5.20
C SER A 432 19.00 -3.21 -4.56
N LEU A 433 19.03 -2.30 -3.55
CA LEU A 433 20.12 -2.14 -2.60
C LEU A 433 19.79 -2.89 -1.30
N PRO A 434 20.79 -3.38 -0.57
CA PRO A 434 20.59 -3.87 0.78
C PRO A 434 20.01 -2.77 1.69
N THR A 435 19.13 -3.16 2.61
CA THR A 435 18.63 -2.24 3.65
C THR A 435 19.75 -1.79 4.58
N PHE A 436 19.60 -0.62 5.21
CA PHE A 436 20.57 -0.07 6.17
C PHE A 436 22.00 0.11 5.62
N THR A 437 22.12 0.29 4.31
CA THR A 437 23.38 0.64 3.64
C THR A 437 23.23 1.98 2.94
N ARG A 438 24.34 2.72 2.82
CA ARG A 438 24.39 3.91 1.96
C ARG A 438 24.77 3.48 0.56
N GLY A 439 24.06 3.99 -0.46
CA GLY A 439 24.35 3.61 -1.82
C GLY A 439 23.47 4.28 -2.87
N VAL A 440 23.78 3.95 -4.10
CA VAL A 440 23.11 4.44 -5.31
C VAL A 440 22.70 3.24 -6.15
N LEU A 441 21.44 3.18 -6.53
CA LEU A 441 20.91 2.18 -7.45
C LEU A 441 20.69 2.82 -8.82
N VAL A 442 21.42 2.39 -9.82
CA VAL A 442 21.17 2.76 -11.21
C VAL A 442 20.53 1.59 -11.94
N GLY A 443 19.49 1.87 -12.69
CA GLY A 443 18.79 0.86 -13.49
C GLY A 443 17.77 1.48 -14.42
N GLU A 444 17.02 0.64 -15.11
CA GLU A 444 15.98 1.04 -16.06
C GLU A 444 14.63 0.52 -15.63
N PHE A 445 13.59 1.28 -15.92
CA PHE A 445 12.20 0.84 -15.80
C PHE A 445 11.48 0.99 -17.15
N GLU A 446 10.52 0.12 -17.40
CA GLU A 446 9.63 0.18 -18.56
C GLU A 446 8.29 0.77 -18.12
N GLY A 447 8.01 2.02 -18.52
CA GLY A 447 6.71 2.63 -18.29
C GLY A 447 5.59 1.90 -19.01
N ARG A 448 4.36 2.00 -18.50
CA ARG A 448 3.22 1.28 -19.08
C ARG A 448 1.99 2.17 -19.21
N THR A 449 1.20 1.94 -20.26
CA THR A 449 -0.09 2.59 -20.52
C THR A 449 -1.22 1.57 -20.54
N GLY A 450 -2.47 1.99 -20.58
CA GLY A 450 -3.66 1.15 -20.43
C GLY A 450 -4.15 1.09 -18.97
N LEU A 451 -5.29 0.48 -18.73
CA LEU A 451 -5.91 0.41 -17.39
C LEU A 451 -6.27 -1.02 -17.02
N THR A 452 -5.91 -1.42 -15.81
CA THR A 452 -6.43 -2.67 -15.23
C THR A 452 -7.91 -2.52 -14.86
N PRO A 453 -8.69 -3.62 -14.79
CA PRO A 453 -10.06 -3.56 -14.27
C PRO A 453 -10.14 -2.92 -12.88
N TYR A 454 -9.17 -3.23 -11.99
CA TYR A 454 -9.07 -2.59 -10.68
C TYR A 454 -8.93 -1.07 -10.78
N ALA A 455 -8.00 -0.58 -11.60
CA ALA A 455 -7.81 0.85 -11.81
C ALA A 455 -9.09 1.51 -12.37
N GLN A 456 -9.79 0.85 -13.31
CA GLN A 456 -11.01 1.38 -13.91
C GLN A 456 -12.15 1.57 -12.91
N TRP A 457 -12.51 0.51 -12.15
CA TRP A 457 -13.64 0.64 -11.25
C TRP A 457 -13.29 1.44 -9.99
N THR A 458 -12.05 1.33 -9.48
CA THR A 458 -11.65 2.03 -8.26
C THR A 458 -11.46 3.52 -8.48
N SER A 459 -10.98 3.95 -9.65
CA SER A 459 -10.85 5.38 -9.98
C SER A 459 -12.18 6.11 -10.05
N GLN A 460 -13.25 5.40 -10.42
CA GLN A 460 -14.59 5.98 -10.56
C GLN A 460 -15.42 5.92 -9.28
N TRP A 461 -15.31 4.82 -8.53
CA TRP A 461 -16.21 4.52 -7.41
C TRP A 461 -15.50 4.24 -6.09
N GLY A 462 -14.17 4.35 -6.05
CA GLY A 462 -13.40 3.98 -4.86
C GLY A 462 -13.68 2.53 -4.46
N LEU A 463 -13.79 2.25 -3.17
CA LEU A 463 -14.06 0.91 -2.64
C LEU A 463 -15.56 0.59 -2.50
N TRP A 464 -16.46 1.50 -2.92
CA TRP A 464 -17.92 1.30 -2.80
C TRP A 464 -18.45 0.04 -3.49
N PRO A 465 -18.00 -0.35 -4.71
CA PRO A 465 -18.50 -1.58 -5.34
C PRO A 465 -18.25 -2.82 -4.49
N LEU A 466 -17.07 -2.92 -3.88
CA LEU A 466 -16.72 -4.04 -3.00
C LEU A 466 -17.52 -4.02 -1.70
N CYS A 467 -17.70 -2.84 -1.11
CA CYS A 467 -18.51 -2.63 0.09
C CYS A 467 -19.99 -3.04 -0.15
N LEU A 468 -20.57 -2.56 -1.26
CA LEU A 468 -21.95 -2.86 -1.64
C LEU A 468 -22.14 -4.35 -1.95
N LEU A 469 -21.21 -4.97 -2.66
CA LEU A 469 -21.26 -6.42 -2.95
C LEU A 469 -21.25 -7.23 -1.64
N CYS A 470 -20.30 -6.95 -0.75
CA CYS A 470 -20.21 -7.65 0.52
C CYS A 470 -21.45 -7.40 1.40
N GLY A 471 -21.93 -6.16 1.46
CA GLY A 471 -23.18 -5.82 2.16
C GLY A 471 -24.40 -6.55 1.60
N ALA A 472 -24.55 -6.60 0.28
CA ALA A 472 -25.63 -7.32 -0.39
C ALA A 472 -25.57 -8.82 -0.11
N ILE A 473 -24.38 -9.44 -0.13
CA ILE A 473 -24.18 -10.85 0.24
C ILE A 473 -24.67 -11.10 1.67
N VAL A 474 -24.26 -10.27 2.63
CA VAL A 474 -24.66 -10.41 4.04
C VAL A 474 -26.16 -10.27 4.21
N LEU A 475 -26.77 -9.27 3.57
CA LEU A 475 -28.21 -9.03 3.64
C LEU A 475 -29.01 -10.14 2.96
N PHE A 476 -28.61 -10.57 1.77
CA PHE A 476 -29.28 -11.62 1.00
C PHE A 476 -29.28 -12.95 1.78
N LEU A 477 -28.09 -13.40 2.19
CA LEU A 477 -27.98 -14.64 2.96
C LEU A 477 -28.70 -14.53 4.30
N GLY A 478 -28.59 -13.37 4.99
CA GLY A 478 -29.33 -13.13 6.25
C GLY A 478 -30.87 -13.17 6.09
N ALA A 479 -31.39 -12.60 4.99
CA ALA A 479 -32.82 -12.59 4.69
C ALA A 479 -33.32 -13.95 4.19
N PHE A 480 -32.56 -14.63 3.32
CA PHE A 480 -32.92 -15.95 2.77
C PHE A 480 -33.18 -16.95 3.88
N PHE A 481 -32.31 -17.01 4.89
CA PHE A 481 -32.47 -17.91 6.03
C PHE A 481 -33.48 -17.41 7.07
N ARG A 482 -33.99 -16.19 7.00
CA ARG A 482 -35.13 -15.72 7.80
C ARG A 482 -36.48 -16.11 7.19
N ARG A 483 -36.61 -16.01 5.84
CA ARG A 483 -37.87 -16.33 5.12
C ARG A 483 -38.21 -17.81 5.14
N SER A 484 -37.27 -18.69 5.31
CA SER A 484 -37.54 -20.10 5.51
C SER A 484 -38.23 -20.42 6.86
N ARG A 485 -38.62 -19.38 7.64
CA ARG A 485 -39.39 -19.49 8.92
C ARG A 485 -40.89 -19.36 8.72
N SER A 486 -41.38 -18.80 7.60
CA SER A 486 -42.82 -18.76 7.25
C SER A 486 -43.17 -19.95 6.36
#